data_971fd2a77924f1d2d07fffb01fc77c70
#
_entry.id   971fd2a77924f1d2d07fffb01fc77c70
#
_cell.length_a   1.000
_cell.length_b   1.000
_cell.length_c   1.000
_cell.angle_alpha   90.00
_cell.angle_beta   90.00
_cell.angle_gamma   90.00
#
_symmetry.space_group_name_H-M   'P 1'
#
loop_
_entity.id
_entity.type
_entity.pdbx_description
1 polymer ?
#
loop_
_entity_poly.entity_id
_entity_poly.type
_entity_poly.pdbx_seq_one_letter_code
_entity_poly.pdbx_strand_id
1 'polypeptide(L)'
;MPDSDQLTDHNYDGIQEYDNDLPRWWLALLWITVIWAGIYTTWYMVIGMPTGPAALRQELAAISEARARSNSGPLSEELMRELSSNPERIARGNALYAKAACATCHGPEALGLIGPNLRDDWWIHGSDMAAIVTSISDGRANNAMPPQKSILSPEEIVDLACFVVERNRSKAAGKPHDPAREREQSIAW
;
A
#
# COMPACT_ATOMS: atom_id res chain seq x y z
N MET A 1 42.77 -48.86 1.79
CA MET A 1 43.04 -47.79 0.84
C MET A 1 42.36 -48.22 -0.45
N PRO A 2 41.41 -47.52 -1.02
CA PRO A 2 40.91 -47.85 -2.34
C PRO A 2 42.01 -47.49 -3.33
N ASP A 3 42.49 -48.51 -3.98
CA ASP A 3 43.45 -48.49 -5.06
C ASP A 3 42.64 -48.20 -6.33
N SER A 4 42.61 -46.97 -6.78
CA SER A 4 42.02 -46.70 -8.07
C SER A 4 42.27 -45.27 -8.56
N ASP A 5 43.51 -44.96 -8.75
CA ASP A 5 43.87 -43.89 -9.68
C ASP A 5 43.75 -44.39 -11.13
N GLN A 6 42.61 -45.05 -11.46
CA GLN A 6 42.35 -45.45 -12.84
C GLN A 6 41.79 -44.24 -13.60
N LEU A 7 42.45 -43.95 -14.74
CA LEU A 7 41.94 -42.90 -15.66
C LEU A 7 40.75 -43.48 -16.42
N THR A 8 39.73 -42.65 -16.62
CA THR A 8 38.61 -42.98 -17.50
C THR A 8 39.08 -43.08 -18.96
N ASP A 9 38.37 -43.85 -19.78
CA ASP A 9 38.67 -44.00 -21.21
C ASP A 9 38.42 -42.72 -22.01
N HIS A 10 37.87 -41.68 -21.38
CA HIS A 10 37.52 -40.42 -22.05
C HIS A 10 38.65 -39.40 -21.94
N ASN A 11 38.90 -38.74 -23.07
CA ASN A 11 39.84 -37.63 -23.15
C ASN A 11 39.10 -36.42 -23.77
N TYR A 12 38.96 -35.39 -22.97
CA TYR A 12 38.30 -34.10 -23.39
C TYR A 12 39.40 -33.05 -23.58
N ASP A 13 39.77 -32.77 -24.81
CA ASP A 13 40.79 -31.77 -25.18
C ASP A 13 42.15 -31.93 -24.43
N GLY A 14 42.56 -33.16 -24.20
CA GLY A 14 43.83 -33.48 -23.50
C GLY A 14 43.68 -33.64 -21.98
N ILE A 15 42.48 -33.48 -21.43
CA ILE A 15 42.20 -33.67 -20.00
C ILE A 15 41.58 -35.04 -19.81
N GLN A 16 42.20 -35.85 -18.95
CA GLN A 16 41.69 -37.13 -18.50
C GLN A 16 41.29 -37.06 -17.04
N GLU A 17 40.19 -37.73 -16.71
CA GLU A 17 39.63 -37.74 -15.36
C GLU A 17 39.94 -39.10 -14.69
N TYR A 18 40.04 -39.07 -13.36
CA TYR A 18 40.17 -40.32 -12.57
C TYR A 18 38.79 -40.89 -12.28
N ASP A 19 38.63 -42.18 -12.40
CA ASP A 19 37.42 -42.92 -12.03
C ASP A 19 37.40 -43.19 -10.52
N ASN A 20 37.07 -42.14 -9.77
CA ASN A 20 37.02 -42.20 -8.31
C ASN A 20 35.57 -42.27 -7.81
N ASP A 21 35.32 -43.21 -6.94
CA ASP A 21 34.05 -43.29 -6.24
C ASP A 21 33.78 -42.03 -5.44
N LEU A 22 32.52 -41.60 -5.45
CA LEU A 22 32.09 -40.46 -4.63
C LEU A 22 32.30 -40.76 -3.13
N PRO A 23 32.82 -39.78 -2.36
CA PRO A 23 33.01 -39.93 -0.92
C PRO A 23 31.72 -40.34 -0.20
N ARG A 24 31.78 -41.32 0.68
CA ARG A 24 30.61 -41.86 1.42
C ARG A 24 29.87 -40.76 2.20
N TRP A 25 30.62 -39.82 2.77
CA TRP A 25 29.99 -38.69 3.48
C TRP A 25 29.16 -37.81 2.53
N TRP A 26 29.60 -37.63 1.29
CA TRP A 26 28.89 -36.87 0.28
C TRP A 26 27.59 -37.58 -0.13
N LEU A 27 27.65 -38.87 -0.38
CA LEU A 27 26.48 -39.71 -0.68
C LEU A 27 25.48 -39.71 0.48
N ALA A 28 25.97 -39.78 1.73
CA ALA A 28 25.11 -39.68 2.90
C ALA A 28 24.38 -38.35 2.96
N LEU A 29 25.07 -37.24 2.70
CA LEU A 29 24.49 -35.91 2.68
C LEU A 29 23.47 -35.77 1.55
N LEU A 30 23.77 -36.28 0.36
CA LEU A 30 22.82 -36.31 -0.76
C LEU A 30 21.53 -37.04 -0.39
N TRP A 31 21.62 -38.25 0.16
CA TRP A 31 20.43 -39.00 0.53
C TRP A 31 19.63 -38.38 1.67
N ILE A 32 20.31 -37.78 2.65
CA ILE A 32 19.62 -37.01 3.72
C ILE A 32 18.81 -35.87 3.13
N THR A 33 19.38 -35.11 2.20
CA THR A 33 18.66 -33.98 1.57
C THR A 33 17.50 -34.46 0.69
N VAL A 34 17.66 -35.56 -0.06
CA VAL A 34 16.58 -36.13 -0.88
C VAL A 34 15.43 -36.65 -0.01
N ILE A 35 15.75 -37.40 1.07
CA ILE A 35 14.74 -37.88 2.01
C ILE A 35 14.02 -36.70 2.68
N TRP A 36 14.77 -35.68 3.13
CA TRP A 36 14.21 -34.50 3.73
C TRP A 36 13.30 -33.77 2.78
N ALA A 37 13.69 -33.56 1.52
CA ALA A 37 12.87 -32.95 0.50
C ALA A 37 11.57 -33.72 0.26
N GLY A 38 11.63 -35.04 0.24
CA GLY A 38 10.44 -35.88 0.12
C GLY A 38 9.49 -35.73 1.30
N ILE A 39 10.00 -35.78 2.53
CA ILE A 39 9.20 -35.55 3.76
C ILE A 39 8.60 -34.16 3.77
N TYR A 40 9.40 -33.14 3.50
CA TYR A 40 8.96 -31.74 3.48
C TYR A 40 7.87 -31.51 2.44
N THR A 41 8.05 -32.00 1.21
CA THR A 41 7.07 -31.85 0.14
C THR A 41 5.76 -32.56 0.48
N THR A 42 5.86 -33.80 0.99
CA THR A 42 4.67 -34.57 1.40
C THR A 42 3.94 -33.87 2.55
N TRP A 43 4.65 -33.42 3.55
CA TRP A 43 4.09 -32.65 4.67
C TRP A 43 3.35 -31.40 4.18
N TYR A 44 3.98 -30.64 3.30
CA TYR A 44 3.41 -29.38 2.78
C TYR A 44 2.18 -29.61 1.88
N MET A 45 2.22 -30.64 1.03
CA MET A 45 1.15 -30.94 0.08
C MET A 45 -0.03 -31.67 0.71
N VAL A 46 0.23 -32.61 1.64
CA VAL A 46 -0.81 -33.49 2.22
C VAL A 46 -1.45 -32.84 3.45
N ILE A 47 -0.70 -32.17 4.29
CA ILE A 47 -1.22 -31.51 5.50
C ILE A 47 -1.87 -30.16 5.18
N GLY A 48 -1.70 -29.67 3.94
CA GLY A 48 -2.44 -28.49 3.45
C GLY A 48 -2.05 -27.20 4.12
N MET A 49 -0.79 -27.02 4.47
CA MET A 49 -0.32 -25.70 4.89
C MET A 49 -0.53 -24.70 3.76
N PRO A 50 -1.08 -23.52 4.04
CA PRO A 50 -1.36 -22.55 3.02
C PRO A 50 -0.08 -22.14 2.30
N THR A 51 0.02 -22.52 1.03
CA THR A 51 1.13 -22.12 0.16
C THR A 51 1.05 -20.65 -0.20
N GLY A 52 2.18 -19.99 -0.45
CA GLY A 52 2.37 -18.56 -0.69
C GLY A 52 1.14 -17.73 -1.06
N PRO A 53 0.44 -17.99 -2.20
CA PRO A 53 -0.72 -17.18 -2.57
C PRO A 53 -1.92 -17.33 -1.63
N ALA A 54 -2.12 -18.49 -1.02
CA ALA A 54 -3.23 -18.71 -0.09
C ALA A 54 -2.93 -18.09 1.28
N ALA A 55 -1.71 -18.23 1.78
CA ALA A 55 -1.26 -17.58 3.00
C ALA A 55 -1.34 -16.05 2.88
N LEU A 56 -0.87 -15.49 1.77
CA LEU A 56 -0.97 -14.06 1.50
C LEU A 56 -2.42 -13.58 1.48
N ARG A 57 -3.34 -14.32 0.84
CA ARG A 57 -4.77 -13.95 0.85
C ARG A 57 -5.37 -13.94 2.24
N GLN A 58 -5.02 -14.93 3.08
CA GLN A 58 -5.49 -14.97 4.47
C GLN A 58 -4.94 -13.80 5.29
N GLU A 59 -3.67 -13.48 5.12
CA GLU A 59 -3.04 -12.34 5.80
C GLU A 59 -3.65 -11.01 5.34
N LEU A 60 -3.84 -10.82 4.03
CA LEU A 60 -4.52 -9.64 3.49
C LEU A 60 -5.98 -9.54 3.96
N ALA A 61 -6.70 -10.66 4.06
CA ALA A 61 -8.05 -10.68 4.62
C ALA A 61 -8.05 -10.28 6.10
N ALA A 62 -7.14 -10.84 6.90
CA ALA A 62 -7.01 -10.49 8.31
C ALA A 62 -6.66 -8.99 8.52
N ILE A 63 -5.76 -8.45 7.69
CA ILE A 63 -5.41 -7.03 7.71
C ILE A 63 -6.62 -6.18 7.31
N SER A 64 -7.38 -6.59 6.28
CA SER A 64 -8.58 -5.86 5.85
C SER A 64 -9.68 -5.86 6.91
N GLU A 65 -9.88 -6.99 7.59
CA GLU A 65 -10.82 -7.10 8.72
C GLU A 65 -10.38 -6.29 9.93
N ALA A 66 -9.09 -6.29 10.26
CA ALA A 66 -8.55 -5.46 11.34
C ALA A 66 -8.72 -3.96 11.03
N ARG A 67 -8.48 -3.56 9.79
CA ARG A 67 -8.75 -2.20 9.31
C ARG A 67 -10.24 -1.85 9.36
N ALA A 68 -11.11 -2.74 8.91
CA ALA A 68 -12.56 -2.53 8.98
C ALA A 68 -13.03 -2.38 10.43
N ARG A 69 -12.50 -3.17 11.37
CA ARG A 69 -12.81 -3.06 12.79
C ARG A 69 -12.31 -1.75 13.41
N SER A 70 -11.15 -1.28 13.02
CA SER A 70 -10.61 0.01 13.50
C SER A 70 -11.36 1.21 12.90
N ASN A 71 -11.96 1.04 11.70
CA ASN A 71 -12.74 2.08 11.00
C ASN A 71 -14.26 1.98 11.23
N SER A 72 -14.76 1.01 11.99
CA SER A 72 -16.20 0.71 12.08
C SER A 72 -17.00 1.53 13.09
N GLY A 73 -16.53 2.73 13.46
CA GLY A 73 -17.43 3.75 13.96
C GLY A 73 -17.83 4.66 12.79
N PRO A 74 -19.13 4.91 12.51
CA PRO A 74 -19.45 6.06 11.68
C PRO A 74 -18.86 7.27 12.40
N LEU A 75 -17.88 7.93 11.76
CA LEU A 75 -17.39 9.21 12.23
C LEU A 75 -18.62 10.14 12.25
N SER A 76 -19.20 10.36 13.42
CA SER A 76 -20.34 11.25 13.53
C SER A 76 -19.90 12.63 13.04
N GLU A 77 -20.80 13.34 12.41
CA GLU A 77 -20.52 14.69 11.87
C GLU A 77 -19.96 15.62 12.96
N GLU A 78 -20.42 15.42 14.18
CA GLU A 78 -19.97 16.14 15.37
C GLU A 78 -18.51 15.80 15.75
N LEU A 79 -18.14 14.55 15.72
CA LEU A 79 -16.75 14.12 15.94
C LEU A 79 -15.83 14.65 14.83
N MET A 80 -16.28 14.63 13.59
CA MET A 80 -15.52 15.18 12.47
C MET A 80 -15.30 16.68 12.58
N ARG A 81 -16.31 17.41 13.08
CA ARG A 81 -16.19 18.84 13.36
C ARG A 81 -15.14 19.12 14.45
N GLU A 82 -15.16 18.35 15.53
CA GLU A 82 -14.16 18.43 16.59
C GLU A 82 -12.75 18.14 16.07
N LEU A 83 -12.60 17.04 15.32
CA LEU A 83 -11.32 16.64 14.74
C LEU A 83 -10.77 17.70 13.78
N SER A 84 -11.63 18.32 12.95
CA SER A 84 -11.24 19.34 11.97
C SER A 84 -10.78 20.66 12.61
N SER A 85 -11.03 20.86 13.89
CA SER A 85 -10.61 22.04 14.65
C SER A 85 -9.36 21.77 15.51
N ASN A 86 -8.85 20.53 15.51
CA ASN A 86 -7.68 20.16 16.29
C ASN A 86 -6.38 20.63 15.60
N PRO A 87 -5.60 21.55 16.21
CA PRO A 87 -4.44 22.15 15.57
C PRO A 87 -3.32 21.13 15.31
N GLU A 88 -3.18 20.09 16.12
CA GLU A 88 -2.18 19.05 15.92
C GLU A 88 -2.50 18.19 14.68
N ARG A 89 -3.77 17.84 14.47
CA ARG A 89 -4.22 17.13 13.28
C ARG A 89 -4.02 17.97 12.02
N ILE A 90 -4.37 19.23 12.08
CA ILE A 90 -4.17 20.19 10.97
C ILE A 90 -2.67 20.28 10.61
N ALA A 91 -1.81 20.39 11.62
CA ALA A 91 -0.36 20.44 11.40
C ALA A 91 0.19 19.16 10.76
N ARG A 92 -0.25 17.97 11.23
CA ARG A 92 0.10 16.69 10.60
C ARG A 92 -0.43 16.60 9.18
N GLY A 93 -1.68 17.00 8.95
CA GLY A 93 -2.29 17.05 7.63
C GLY A 93 -1.53 17.96 6.66
N ASN A 94 -1.05 19.10 7.12
CA ASN A 94 -0.20 20.01 6.32
C ASN A 94 1.11 19.34 5.89
N ALA A 95 1.78 18.65 6.81
CA ALA A 95 3.00 17.88 6.49
C ALA A 95 2.72 16.75 5.50
N LEU A 96 1.59 16.05 5.65
CA LEU A 96 1.15 14.99 4.75
C LEU A 96 0.78 15.52 3.37
N TYR A 97 0.16 16.70 3.27
CA TYR A 97 -0.19 17.34 2.01
C TYR A 97 1.02 17.55 1.10
N ALA A 98 2.14 17.98 1.67
CA ALA A 98 3.39 18.11 0.95
C ALA A 98 4.00 16.74 0.61
N LYS A 99 4.02 15.80 1.59
CA LYS A 99 4.64 14.47 1.45
C LYS A 99 3.91 13.57 0.46
N ALA A 100 2.57 13.58 0.45
CA ALA A 100 1.74 12.77 -0.43
C ALA A 100 1.53 13.39 -1.82
N ALA A 101 2.32 14.39 -2.18
CA ALA A 101 2.31 15.06 -3.48
C ALA A 101 0.96 15.71 -3.88
N CYS A 102 0.08 15.99 -2.91
CA CYS A 102 -1.21 16.65 -3.16
C CYS A 102 -1.02 18.01 -3.81
N ALA A 103 0.02 18.75 -3.39
CA ALA A 103 0.40 20.04 -3.92
C ALA A 103 0.70 20.03 -5.42
N THR A 104 1.10 18.90 -5.99
CA THR A 104 1.36 18.78 -7.44
C THR A 104 0.12 19.08 -8.28
N CYS A 105 -1.05 18.65 -7.80
CA CYS A 105 -2.31 18.86 -8.50
C CYS A 105 -3.12 20.01 -7.93
N HIS A 106 -3.15 20.19 -6.60
CA HIS A 106 -3.96 21.19 -5.93
C HIS A 106 -3.21 22.50 -5.61
N GLY A 107 -1.92 22.56 -5.92
CA GLY A 107 -1.04 23.68 -5.59
C GLY A 107 -0.58 23.69 -4.13
N PRO A 108 0.54 24.36 -3.81
CA PRO A 108 1.08 24.40 -2.45
C PRO A 108 0.15 25.10 -1.46
N GLU A 109 -0.64 26.07 -1.92
CA GLU A 109 -1.61 26.79 -1.13
C GLU A 109 -3.05 26.24 -1.27
N ALA A 110 -3.21 25.07 -1.90
CA ALA A 110 -4.50 24.43 -2.18
C ALA A 110 -5.46 25.28 -3.06
N LEU A 111 -4.92 26.18 -3.88
CA LEU A 111 -5.65 27.07 -4.78
C LEU A 111 -6.01 26.43 -6.14
N GLY A 112 -5.66 25.16 -6.35
CA GLY A 112 -5.84 24.44 -7.59
C GLY A 112 -4.77 24.74 -8.64
N LEU A 113 -4.39 23.69 -9.37
CA LEU A 113 -3.55 23.74 -10.57
C LEU A 113 -4.16 22.83 -11.64
N ILE A 114 -3.75 21.56 -11.68
CA ILE A 114 -4.39 20.52 -12.50
C ILE A 114 -5.72 20.12 -11.85
N GLY A 115 -5.69 19.87 -10.53
CA GLY A 115 -6.85 19.62 -9.70
C GLY A 115 -7.67 20.87 -9.40
N PRO A 116 -8.86 20.73 -8.78
CA PRO A 116 -9.71 21.84 -8.38
C PRO A 116 -9.09 22.68 -7.25
N ASN A 117 -9.59 23.89 -7.09
CA ASN A 117 -9.34 24.71 -5.92
C ASN A 117 -10.01 24.07 -4.70
N LEU A 118 -9.29 23.92 -3.59
CA LEU A 118 -9.82 23.37 -2.33
C LEU A 118 -10.21 24.46 -1.33
N ARG A 119 -10.08 25.74 -1.71
CA ARG A 119 -10.34 26.92 -0.86
C ARG A 119 -11.53 27.74 -1.32
N ASP A 120 -12.38 27.16 -2.16
CA ASP A 120 -13.64 27.79 -2.60
C ASP A 120 -14.86 26.95 -2.18
N ASP A 121 -16.05 27.36 -2.63
CA ASP A 121 -17.30 26.64 -2.34
C ASP A 121 -17.71 25.64 -3.45
N TRP A 122 -16.84 25.38 -4.39
CA TRP A 122 -17.14 24.55 -5.55
C TRP A 122 -16.56 23.14 -5.43
N TRP A 123 -17.42 22.15 -5.28
CA TRP A 123 -17.07 20.76 -5.02
C TRP A 123 -17.61 19.82 -6.09
N ILE A 124 -16.82 18.79 -6.43
CA ILE A 124 -17.21 17.76 -7.40
C ILE A 124 -17.95 16.62 -6.68
N HIS A 125 -17.48 16.22 -5.51
CA HIS A 125 -17.88 14.97 -4.85
C HIS A 125 -18.47 15.14 -3.45
N GLY A 126 -18.83 16.35 -3.09
CA GLY A 126 -19.36 16.72 -1.78
C GLY A 126 -18.37 17.48 -0.93
N SER A 127 -18.89 18.33 -0.06
CA SER A 127 -18.14 19.24 0.82
C SER A 127 -18.06 18.75 2.27
N ASP A 128 -18.81 17.70 2.61
CA ASP A 128 -18.77 17.13 3.95
C ASP A 128 -17.47 16.36 4.19
N MET A 129 -17.09 16.24 5.48
CA MET A 129 -15.83 15.59 5.86
C MET A 129 -15.74 14.15 5.37
N ALA A 130 -16.86 13.40 5.38
CA ALA A 130 -16.90 12.00 4.93
C ALA A 130 -16.63 11.89 3.42
N ALA A 131 -17.20 12.80 2.62
CA ALA A 131 -16.95 12.89 1.18
C ALA A 131 -15.49 13.27 0.88
N ILE A 132 -14.90 14.18 1.66
CA ILE A 132 -13.49 14.56 1.55
C ILE A 132 -12.58 13.35 1.89
N VAL A 133 -12.82 12.70 3.03
CA VAL A 133 -12.09 11.48 3.45
C VAL A 133 -12.20 10.39 2.38
N THR A 134 -13.40 10.13 1.86
CA THR A 134 -13.63 9.16 0.80
C THR A 134 -12.89 9.52 -0.48
N SER A 135 -12.88 10.80 -0.83
CA SER A 135 -12.19 11.29 -2.04
C SER A 135 -10.69 11.10 -1.95
N ILE A 136 -10.11 11.33 -0.78
CA ILE A 136 -8.68 11.12 -0.53
C ILE A 136 -8.36 9.62 -0.49
N SER A 137 -9.18 8.84 0.25
CA SER A 137 -8.98 7.41 0.43
C SER A 137 -9.03 6.64 -0.89
N ASP A 138 -10.13 6.78 -1.61
CA ASP A 138 -10.46 5.94 -2.77
C ASP A 138 -10.02 6.55 -4.10
N GLY A 139 -9.61 7.81 -4.09
CA GLY A 139 -9.31 8.53 -5.31
C GLY A 139 -10.56 8.84 -6.13
N ARG A 140 -10.40 9.47 -7.29
CA ARG A 140 -11.52 9.87 -8.17
C ARG A 140 -11.14 9.81 -9.64
N ALA A 141 -12.17 9.73 -10.49
CA ALA A 141 -12.10 9.92 -11.95
C ALA A 141 -11.02 9.06 -12.64
N ASN A 142 -11.14 7.73 -12.56
CA ASN A 142 -10.22 6.80 -13.24
C ASN A 142 -8.72 7.11 -12.96
N ASN A 143 -8.39 7.32 -11.69
CA ASN A 143 -7.05 7.71 -11.22
C ASN A 143 -6.58 9.13 -11.57
N ALA A 144 -7.46 10.04 -12.02
CA ALA A 144 -7.09 11.45 -12.12
C ALA A 144 -6.71 12.04 -10.75
N MET A 145 -7.37 11.57 -9.69
CA MET A 145 -6.91 11.66 -8.31
C MET A 145 -6.62 10.25 -7.80
N PRO A 146 -5.36 9.86 -7.62
CA PRO A 146 -5.01 8.50 -7.21
C PRO A 146 -5.46 8.20 -5.78
N PRO A 147 -5.84 6.94 -5.47
CA PRO A 147 -6.25 6.54 -4.13
C PRO A 147 -5.06 6.58 -3.16
N GLN A 148 -5.23 7.20 -1.99
CA GLN A 148 -4.19 7.31 -0.98
C GLN A 148 -4.22 6.20 0.08
N LYS A 149 -5.28 5.40 0.16
CA LYS A 149 -5.43 4.31 1.14
C LYS A 149 -4.36 3.21 1.08
N SER A 150 -3.63 3.12 -0.03
CA SER A 150 -2.50 2.19 -0.18
C SER A 150 -1.20 2.73 0.39
N ILE A 151 -1.10 4.04 0.63
CA ILE A 151 0.11 4.76 1.04
C ILE A 151 -0.04 5.34 2.44
N LEU A 152 -1.23 5.86 2.75
CA LEU A 152 -1.55 6.50 4.01
C LEU A 152 -2.46 5.62 4.87
N SER A 153 -2.26 5.67 6.18
CA SER A 153 -3.18 5.06 7.14
C SER A 153 -4.52 5.80 7.18
N PRO A 154 -5.59 5.17 7.67
CA PRO A 154 -6.88 5.84 7.83
C PRO A 154 -6.81 7.11 8.69
N GLU A 155 -5.96 7.10 9.71
CA GLU A 155 -5.76 8.25 10.59
C GLU A 155 -5.07 9.41 9.86
N GLU A 156 -4.04 9.12 9.07
CA GLU A 156 -3.35 10.12 8.23
C GLU A 156 -4.28 10.71 7.17
N ILE A 157 -5.20 9.92 6.63
CA ILE A 157 -6.24 10.42 5.68
C ILE A 157 -7.19 11.39 6.38
N VAL A 158 -7.59 11.10 7.62
CA VAL A 158 -8.42 12.03 8.43
C VAL A 158 -7.65 13.31 8.74
N ASP A 159 -6.38 13.21 9.12
CA ASP A 159 -5.53 14.40 9.39
C ASP A 159 -5.39 15.27 8.12
N LEU A 160 -5.23 14.64 6.95
CA LEU A 160 -5.19 15.34 5.67
C LEU A 160 -6.53 16.05 5.36
N ALA A 161 -7.65 15.38 5.62
CA ALA A 161 -8.98 15.96 5.45
C ALA A 161 -9.20 17.16 6.40
N CYS A 162 -8.73 17.08 7.66
CA CYS A 162 -8.76 18.21 8.59
C CYS A 162 -7.99 19.41 8.04
N PHE A 163 -6.84 19.20 7.45
CA PHE A 163 -6.07 20.26 6.79
C PHE A 163 -6.82 20.87 5.61
N VAL A 164 -7.44 20.05 4.75
CA VAL A 164 -8.23 20.54 3.61
C VAL A 164 -9.41 21.42 4.08
N VAL A 165 -10.13 20.96 5.12
CA VAL A 165 -11.23 21.72 5.72
C VAL A 165 -10.75 23.06 6.28
N GLU A 166 -9.62 23.07 7.00
CA GLU A 166 -9.05 24.32 7.55
C GLU A 166 -8.62 25.28 6.43
N ARG A 167 -8.03 24.76 5.35
CA ARG A 167 -7.70 25.58 4.18
C ARG A 167 -8.94 26.14 3.51
N ASN A 168 -10.01 25.36 3.44
CA ASN A 168 -11.28 25.81 2.88
C ASN A 168 -11.94 26.92 3.72
N ARG A 169 -11.81 26.90 5.05
CA ARG A 169 -12.31 27.99 5.92
C ARG A 169 -11.69 29.33 5.58
N SER A 170 -10.44 29.36 5.16
CA SER A 170 -9.75 30.55 4.71
C SER A 170 -9.91 30.74 3.19
N LYS A 171 -11.14 31.00 2.73
CA LYS A 171 -11.47 31.16 1.31
C LYS A 171 -10.44 31.99 0.55
N ALA A 172 -10.08 31.57 -0.63
CA ALA A 172 -9.17 32.33 -1.49
C ALA A 172 -9.44 32.07 -2.97
N ALA A 173 -9.28 33.10 -3.76
CA ALA A 173 -9.35 33.00 -5.22
C ALA A 173 -8.17 32.17 -5.74
N GLY A 174 -8.47 31.21 -6.57
CA GLY A 174 -7.52 30.31 -7.18
C GLY A 174 -7.95 29.93 -8.59
N LYS A 175 -7.71 28.67 -8.96
CA LYS A 175 -8.20 28.13 -10.23
C LYS A 175 -9.72 28.31 -10.32
N PRO A 176 -10.25 28.88 -11.42
CA PRO A 176 -11.68 29.00 -11.62
C PRO A 176 -12.36 27.62 -11.59
N HIS A 177 -13.55 27.56 -11.01
CA HIS A 177 -14.38 26.35 -11.01
C HIS A 177 -14.83 25.95 -12.41
N ASP A 178 -15.08 24.67 -12.61
CA ASP A 178 -15.67 24.12 -13.83
C ASP A 178 -17.17 23.88 -13.59
N PRO A 179 -18.07 24.73 -14.13
CA PRO A 179 -19.50 24.63 -13.88
C PRO A 179 -20.14 23.36 -14.42
N ALA A 180 -19.45 22.63 -15.30
CA ALA A 180 -19.92 21.33 -15.79
C ALA A 180 -19.69 20.20 -14.78
N ARG A 181 -18.73 20.32 -13.88
CA ARG A 181 -18.29 19.28 -12.97
C ARG A 181 -18.49 19.61 -11.50
N GLU A 182 -18.37 20.87 -11.14
CA GLU A 182 -18.38 21.36 -9.78
C GLU A 182 -19.76 21.92 -9.40
N ARG A 183 -20.15 21.76 -8.15
CA ARG A 183 -21.39 22.29 -7.58
C ARG A 183 -21.05 23.20 -6.42
N GLU A 184 -21.79 24.29 -6.30
CA GLU A 184 -21.67 25.19 -5.16
C GLU A 184 -22.16 24.48 -3.89
N GLN A 185 -21.28 24.26 -2.95
CA GLN A 185 -21.53 23.61 -1.66
C GLN A 185 -20.57 24.19 -0.64
N SER A 186 -21.06 24.98 0.29
CA SER A 186 -20.24 25.46 1.39
C SER A 186 -20.06 24.37 2.45
N ILE A 187 -18.90 24.35 3.08
CA ILE A 187 -18.69 23.55 4.29
C ILE A 187 -19.51 24.16 5.41
N ALA A 188 -20.51 23.43 5.88
CA ALA A 188 -21.55 23.95 6.78
C ALA A 188 -21.11 24.13 8.24
N TRP A 189 -19.80 23.98 8.56
CA TRP A 189 -19.30 23.98 9.95
C TRP A 189 -17.85 24.41 10.12
#